data_d2b378727c370edf508690135bd66b37
#
_entry.id   d2b378727c370edf508690135bd66b37
#
_cell.length_a   1.000
_cell.length_b   1.000
_cell.length_c   1.000
_cell.angle_alpha   90.00
_cell.angle_beta   90.00
_cell.angle_gamma   90.00
#
_symmetry.space_group_name_H-M   'P 1'
#
loop_
_entity.id
_entity.type
_entity.pdbx_description
1 polymer ?
#
loop_
_entity_poly.entity_id
_entity_poly.type
_entity_poly.pdbx_seq_one_letter_code
_entity_poly.pdbx_strand_id
1 'polypeptide(L)'
;MENGLAWIRRLNNIRACAREIVEVARKKYNEYTLNGLAQTPAFKGTGEQYIKFAKDEPKLFQLLFMSEKFDTLSVDERLSLDTHYKDIISSIQNQYQLSERSANKLYQHLWIYTHGIATLIATKVCVFTDKEISDMLTESFMGIFSKIKS
;
A
#
# COMPACT_ATOMS: atom_id res chain seq x y z
N MET A 1 -36.25 -20.14 20.11
CA MET A 1 -35.87 -20.04 18.68
C MET A 1 -35.69 -18.56 18.31
N GLU A 2 -34.54 -18.20 17.85
CA GLU A 2 -34.35 -16.84 17.29
C GLU A 2 -35.19 -16.73 16.01
N ASN A 3 -35.99 -15.69 15.95
CA ASN A 3 -36.81 -15.33 14.83
C ASN A 3 -35.86 -14.98 13.65
N GLY A 4 -36.14 -15.40 12.41
CA GLY A 4 -35.34 -15.15 11.22
C GLY A 4 -35.00 -13.68 10.97
N LEU A 5 -35.88 -12.73 11.43
CA LEU A 5 -35.63 -11.28 11.40
C LEU A 5 -34.54 -10.84 12.38
N ALA A 6 -34.40 -11.47 13.54
CA ALA A 6 -33.34 -11.17 14.49
C ALA A 6 -31.99 -11.58 13.94
N TRP A 7 -31.90 -12.69 13.23
CA TRP A 7 -30.71 -13.18 12.56
C TRP A 7 -30.24 -12.24 11.44
N ILE A 8 -31.17 -11.81 10.57
CA ILE A 8 -30.90 -10.84 9.50
C ILE A 8 -30.40 -9.53 10.09
N ARG A 9 -31.02 -9.02 11.15
CA ARG A 9 -30.59 -7.80 11.85
C ARG A 9 -29.16 -7.92 12.38
N ARG A 10 -28.83 -9.06 13.00
CA ARG A 10 -27.49 -9.36 13.52
C ARG A 10 -26.45 -9.38 12.41
N LEU A 11 -26.73 -10.03 11.27
CA LEU A 11 -25.86 -10.04 10.10
C LEU A 11 -25.64 -8.62 9.52
N ASN A 12 -26.70 -7.81 9.44
CA ASN A 12 -26.57 -6.44 8.93
C ASN A 12 -25.73 -5.59 9.87
N ASN A 13 -25.84 -5.76 11.18
CA ASN A 13 -24.99 -5.06 12.16
C ASN A 13 -23.52 -5.49 12.03
N ILE A 14 -23.23 -6.78 11.85
CA ILE A 14 -21.87 -7.28 11.64
C ILE A 14 -21.27 -6.69 10.35
N ARG A 15 -22.03 -6.64 9.26
CA ARG A 15 -21.59 -6.03 7.99
C ARG A 15 -21.33 -4.53 8.13
N ALA A 16 -22.17 -3.81 8.85
CA ALA A 16 -21.97 -2.40 9.13
C ALA A 16 -20.70 -2.16 9.94
N CYS A 17 -20.44 -2.91 11.01
CA CYS A 17 -19.21 -2.85 11.79
C CYS A 17 -17.97 -3.17 10.94
N ALA A 18 -18.03 -4.18 10.06
CA ALA A 18 -16.92 -4.52 9.17
C ALA A 18 -16.58 -3.37 8.21
N ARG A 19 -17.60 -2.68 7.66
CA ARG A 19 -17.40 -1.49 6.81
C ARG A 19 -16.75 -0.35 7.58
N GLU A 20 -17.21 -0.07 8.79
CA GLU A 20 -16.63 0.98 9.66
C GLU A 20 -15.15 0.70 9.96
N ILE A 21 -14.78 -0.52 10.26
CA ILE A 21 -13.38 -0.91 10.50
C ILE A 21 -12.54 -0.68 9.24
N VAL A 22 -13.02 -1.05 8.05
CA VAL A 22 -12.32 -0.82 6.79
C VAL A 22 -12.15 0.68 6.52
N GLU A 23 -13.17 1.50 6.78
CA GLU A 23 -13.08 2.96 6.62
C GLU A 23 -12.06 3.58 7.59
N VAL A 24 -12.04 3.15 8.85
CA VAL A 24 -11.03 3.58 9.83
C VAL A 24 -9.62 3.18 9.36
N ALA A 25 -9.45 1.96 8.87
CA ALA A 25 -8.18 1.49 8.35
C ALA A 25 -7.70 2.30 7.13
N ARG A 26 -8.60 2.61 6.19
CA ARG A 26 -8.30 3.45 5.01
C ARG A 26 -7.90 4.87 5.41
N LYS A 27 -8.65 5.47 6.32
CA LYS A 27 -8.35 6.81 6.83
C LYS A 27 -6.96 6.85 7.47
N LYS A 28 -6.65 5.86 8.29
CA LYS A 28 -5.34 5.74 8.91
C LYS A 28 -4.22 5.58 7.88
N TYR A 29 -4.40 4.68 6.91
CA TYR A 29 -3.44 4.49 5.82
C TYR A 29 -3.21 5.77 5.00
N ASN A 30 -4.28 6.53 4.70
CA ASN A 30 -4.15 7.80 3.98
C ASN A 30 -3.27 8.82 4.72
N GLU A 31 -3.31 8.86 6.05
CA GLU A 31 -2.42 9.73 6.85
C GLU A 31 -0.94 9.38 6.59
N TYR A 32 -0.59 8.10 6.56
CA TYR A 32 0.76 7.65 6.23
C TYR A 32 1.15 8.02 4.79
N THR A 33 0.27 7.79 3.83
CA THR A 33 0.53 8.13 2.42
C THR A 33 0.77 9.63 2.24
N LEU A 34 -0.02 10.49 2.85
CA LEU A 34 0.15 11.94 2.81
C LEU A 34 1.47 12.38 3.45
N ASN A 35 1.87 11.77 4.57
CA ASN A 35 3.16 12.00 5.18
C ASN A 35 4.32 11.60 4.26
N GLY A 36 4.16 10.54 3.50
CA GLY A 36 5.14 10.10 2.50
C GLY A 36 5.25 11.05 1.32
N LEU A 37 4.11 11.51 0.78
CA LEU A 37 4.06 12.47 -0.33
C LEU A 37 4.69 13.83 0.02
N ALA A 38 4.69 14.20 1.29
CA ALA A 38 5.33 15.43 1.78
C ALA A 38 6.87 15.31 1.87
N GLN A 39 7.45 14.14 1.68
CA GLN A 39 8.90 13.92 1.72
C GLN A 39 9.55 14.14 0.36
N THR A 40 10.88 14.20 0.34
CA THR A 40 11.68 14.33 -0.89
C THR A 40 12.72 13.22 -0.97
N PRO A 41 12.68 12.36 -1.99
CA PRO A 41 11.66 12.27 -3.04
C PRO A 41 10.36 11.66 -2.54
N ALA A 42 9.23 12.18 -3.00
CA ALA A 42 7.90 11.82 -2.51
C ALA A 42 7.61 10.31 -2.64
N PHE A 43 7.95 9.68 -3.77
CA PHE A 43 7.69 8.27 -3.98
C PHE A 43 8.47 7.35 -3.02
N LYS A 44 9.70 7.71 -2.63
CA LYS A 44 10.46 7.00 -1.60
C LYS A 44 9.79 7.14 -0.24
N GLY A 45 9.37 8.35 0.09
CA GLY A 45 8.62 8.64 1.30
C GLY A 45 7.34 7.82 1.40
N THR A 46 6.58 7.67 0.31
CA THR A 46 5.36 6.83 0.31
C THR A 46 5.68 5.36 0.54
N GLY A 47 6.77 4.82 -0.01
CA GLY A 47 7.22 3.46 0.22
C GLY A 47 7.63 3.21 1.68
N GLU A 48 8.42 4.12 2.26
CA GLU A 48 8.82 4.05 3.67
C GLU A 48 7.61 4.14 4.60
N GLN A 49 6.65 5.03 4.32
CA GLN A 49 5.43 5.17 5.11
C GLN A 49 4.48 3.97 4.96
N TYR A 50 4.44 3.33 3.79
CA TYR A 50 3.71 2.07 3.59
C TYR A 50 4.24 0.96 4.50
N ILE A 51 5.57 0.80 4.58
CA ILE A 51 6.22 -0.16 5.47
C ILE A 51 6.00 0.22 6.94
N LYS A 52 6.09 1.52 7.25
CA LYS A 52 5.82 2.02 8.62
C LYS A 52 4.38 1.72 9.05
N PHE A 53 3.40 1.90 8.17
CA PHE A 53 2.01 1.52 8.45
C PHE A 53 1.88 0.02 8.77
N ALA A 54 2.56 -0.85 8.01
CA ALA A 54 2.56 -2.29 8.28
C ALA A 54 3.20 -2.64 9.64
N LYS A 55 4.22 -1.88 10.06
CA LYS A 55 4.91 -2.05 11.35
C LYS A 55 4.07 -1.55 12.52
N ASP A 56 3.49 -0.37 12.40
CA ASP A 56 2.74 0.29 13.48
C ASP A 56 1.33 -0.29 13.64
N GLU A 57 0.69 -0.64 12.52
CA GLU A 57 -0.71 -1.07 12.45
C GLU A 57 -0.86 -2.40 11.68
N PRO A 58 -0.19 -3.49 12.14
CA PRO A 58 -0.12 -4.74 11.37
C PRO A 58 -1.49 -5.37 11.08
N LYS A 59 -2.45 -5.23 11.97
CA LYS A 59 -3.81 -5.77 11.76
C LYS A 59 -4.60 -4.97 10.72
N LEU A 60 -4.46 -3.65 10.72
CA LEU A 60 -5.09 -2.80 9.71
C LEU A 60 -4.42 -3.01 8.34
N PHE A 61 -3.11 -3.17 8.30
CA PHE A 61 -2.38 -3.52 7.09
C PHE A 61 -2.87 -4.85 6.49
N GLN A 62 -2.97 -5.89 7.31
CA GLN A 62 -3.47 -7.20 6.88
C GLN A 62 -4.91 -7.09 6.35
N LEU A 63 -5.76 -6.34 7.02
CA LEU A 63 -7.15 -6.12 6.61
C LEU A 63 -7.23 -5.45 5.22
N LEU A 64 -6.44 -4.40 4.97
CA LEU A 64 -6.51 -3.65 3.72
C LEU A 64 -5.81 -4.35 2.55
N PHE A 65 -4.66 -4.97 2.79
CA PHE A 65 -3.74 -5.39 1.74
C PHE A 65 -3.52 -6.90 1.62
N MET A 66 -3.89 -7.67 2.64
CA MET A 66 -3.67 -9.12 2.67
C MET A 66 -4.96 -9.93 2.71
N SER A 67 -6.11 -9.28 2.86
CA SER A 67 -7.40 -9.97 2.86
C SER A 67 -7.78 -10.43 1.45
N GLU A 68 -8.39 -11.61 1.36
CA GLU A 68 -8.99 -12.10 0.14
C GLU A 68 -10.06 -11.14 -0.38
N LYS A 69 -10.10 -10.92 -1.67
CA LYS A 69 -11.08 -10.07 -2.36
C LYS A 69 -11.95 -10.94 -3.26
N PHE A 70 -13.17 -10.48 -3.51
CA PHE A 70 -14.10 -11.20 -4.41
C PHE A 70 -13.61 -11.19 -5.87
N ASP A 71 -12.95 -10.08 -6.29
CA ASP A 71 -12.44 -9.91 -7.64
C ASP A 71 -10.92 -10.01 -7.65
N THR A 72 -10.42 -10.80 -8.60
CA THR A 72 -8.99 -10.85 -8.90
C THR A 72 -8.64 -9.73 -9.88
N LEU A 73 -7.80 -8.82 -9.47
CA LEU A 73 -7.34 -7.69 -10.26
C LEU A 73 -5.91 -7.90 -10.75
N SER A 74 -5.59 -7.33 -11.91
CA SER A 74 -4.19 -7.12 -12.31
C SER A 74 -3.49 -6.15 -11.33
N VAL A 75 -2.16 -6.12 -11.35
CA VAL A 75 -1.40 -5.21 -10.49
C VAL A 75 -1.74 -3.76 -10.81
N ASP A 76 -1.86 -3.39 -12.09
CA ASP A 76 -2.23 -2.04 -12.52
C ASP A 76 -3.61 -1.61 -12.01
N GLU A 77 -4.60 -2.47 -12.16
CA GLU A 77 -5.94 -2.23 -11.61
C GLU A 77 -5.92 -2.07 -10.10
N ARG A 78 -5.16 -2.91 -9.40
CA ARG A 78 -5.04 -2.83 -7.95
C ARG A 78 -4.41 -1.53 -7.49
N LEU A 79 -3.35 -1.07 -8.14
CA LEU A 79 -2.66 0.18 -7.82
C LEU A 79 -3.53 1.40 -8.12
N SER A 80 -4.27 1.38 -9.23
CA SER A 80 -5.16 2.48 -9.62
C SER A 80 -6.33 2.72 -8.65
N LEU A 81 -6.63 1.78 -7.76
CA LEU A 81 -7.63 1.94 -6.70
C LEU A 81 -7.14 2.78 -5.52
N ASP A 82 -5.83 3.04 -5.41
CA ASP A 82 -5.31 3.92 -4.37
C ASP A 82 -5.70 5.38 -4.67
N THR A 83 -6.24 6.07 -3.68
CA THR A 83 -6.67 7.47 -3.80
C THR A 83 -5.56 8.39 -4.26
N HIS A 84 -4.31 8.10 -3.88
CA HIS A 84 -3.13 8.91 -4.17
C HIS A 84 -2.27 8.39 -5.33
N TYR A 85 -2.75 7.38 -6.05
CA TYR A 85 -2.01 6.78 -7.16
C TYR A 85 -1.52 7.81 -8.18
N LYS A 86 -2.41 8.70 -8.63
CA LYS A 86 -2.06 9.74 -9.60
C LYS A 86 -1.02 10.72 -9.09
N ASP A 87 -1.08 11.08 -7.81
CA ASP A 87 -0.12 11.98 -7.18
C ASP A 87 1.27 11.33 -7.11
N ILE A 88 1.32 10.04 -6.77
CA ILE A 88 2.56 9.25 -6.75
C ILE A 88 3.17 9.17 -8.16
N ILE A 89 2.38 8.80 -9.17
CA ILE A 89 2.86 8.72 -10.55
C ILE A 89 3.36 10.07 -11.05
N SER A 90 2.62 11.15 -10.80
CA SER A 90 3.02 12.51 -11.17
C SER A 90 4.34 12.91 -10.49
N SER A 91 4.52 12.55 -9.23
CA SER A 91 5.78 12.83 -8.51
C SER A 91 6.98 12.10 -9.14
N ILE A 92 6.80 10.84 -9.55
CA ILE A 92 7.84 10.06 -10.25
C ILE A 92 8.16 10.67 -11.60
N GLN A 93 7.14 11.02 -12.40
CA GLN A 93 7.32 11.65 -13.71
C GLN A 93 8.12 12.96 -13.60
N ASN A 94 7.74 13.83 -12.67
CA ASN A 94 8.37 15.11 -12.47
C ASN A 94 9.81 14.99 -11.94
N GLN A 95 10.02 14.09 -10.97
CA GLN A 95 11.33 13.91 -10.33
C GLN A 95 12.37 13.31 -11.28
N TYR A 96 11.96 12.35 -12.11
CA TYR A 96 12.89 11.54 -12.93
C TYR A 96 12.74 11.77 -14.44
N GLN A 97 11.87 12.68 -14.85
CA GLN A 97 11.61 12.99 -16.27
C GLN A 97 11.22 11.74 -17.07
N LEU A 98 10.34 10.94 -16.51
CA LEU A 98 9.83 9.70 -17.13
C LEU A 98 8.50 9.94 -17.84
N SER A 99 8.25 9.14 -18.89
CA SER A 99 6.91 9.01 -19.45
C SER A 99 5.97 8.38 -18.42
N GLU A 100 4.67 8.61 -18.55
CA GLU A 100 3.66 7.98 -17.69
C GLU A 100 3.79 6.46 -17.68
N ARG A 101 3.99 5.85 -18.85
CA ARG A 101 4.20 4.40 -18.99
C ARG A 101 5.42 3.90 -18.19
N SER A 102 6.52 4.62 -18.27
CA SER A 102 7.74 4.27 -17.56
C SER A 102 7.60 4.48 -16.04
N ALA A 103 6.94 5.56 -15.64
CA ALA A 103 6.64 5.83 -14.23
C ALA A 103 5.72 4.76 -13.63
N ASN A 104 4.68 4.37 -14.33
CA ASN A 104 3.79 3.26 -13.91
C ASN A 104 4.54 1.95 -13.76
N LYS A 105 5.38 1.59 -14.73
CA LYS A 105 6.20 0.38 -14.68
C LYS A 105 7.15 0.38 -13.49
N LEU A 106 7.83 1.50 -13.26
CA LEU A 106 8.74 1.67 -12.12
C LEU A 106 7.97 1.52 -10.79
N TYR A 107 6.84 2.21 -10.66
CA TYR A 107 6.02 2.15 -9.46
C TYR A 107 5.48 0.74 -9.18
N GLN A 108 5.01 0.05 -10.20
CA GLN A 108 4.52 -1.33 -10.09
C GLN A 108 5.57 -2.27 -9.48
N HIS A 109 6.80 -2.25 -9.99
CA HIS A 109 7.89 -3.07 -9.46
C HIS A 109 8.26 -2.69 -8.02
N LEU A 110 8.35 -1.40 -7.75
CA LEU A 110 8.69 -0.91 -6.40
C LEU A 110 7.58 -1.22 -5.39
N TRP A 111 6.32 -1.10 -5.79
CA TRP A 111 5.20 -1.44 -4.91
C TRP A 111 5.21 -2.93 -4.54
N ILE A 112 5.41 -3.83 -5.52
CA ILE A 112 5.50 -5.28 -5.26
C ILE A 112 6.62 -5.58 -4.26
N TYR A 113 7.79 -4.97 -4.46
CA TYR A 113 8.93 -5.14 -3.56
C TYR A 113 8.66 -4.61 -2.16
N THR A 114 8.12 -3.40 -2.07
CA THR A 114 7.74 -2.74 -0.81
C THR A 114 6.66 -3.52 -0.07
N HIS A 115 5.67 -4.03 -0.82
CA HIS A 115 4.62 -4.90 -0.27
C HIS A 115 5.18 -6.20 0.32
N GLY A 116 6.19 -6.78 -0.32
CA GLY A 116 6.91 -7.95 0.21
C GLY A 116 7.53 -7.68 1.58
N ILE A 117 8.28 -6.58 1.71
CA ILE A 117 8.88 -6.17 3.01
C ILE A 117 7.77 -5.91 4.05
N ALA A 118 6.75 -5.13 3.69
CA ALA A 118 5.65 -4.79 4.58
C ALA A 118 4.89 -6.04 5.07
N THR A 119 4.66 -7.02 4.20
CA THR A 119 4.02 -8.30 4.53
C THR A 119 4.85 -9.11 5.54
N LEU A 120 6.17 -9.21 5.32
CA LEU A 120 7.07 -9.90 6.24
C LEU A 120 7.08 -9.26 7.64
N ILE A 121 6.97 -7.95 7.71
CA ILE A 121 6.89 -7.20 8.98
C ILE A 121 5.52 -7.42 9.64
N ALA A 122 4.42 -7.20 8.92
CA ALA A 122 3.06 -7.29 9.45
C ALA A 122 2.71 -8.68 9.96
N THR A 123 3.28 -9.72 9.35
CA THR A 123 3.10 -11.13 9.77
C THR A 123 4.12 -11.58 10.81
N LYS A 124 5.03 -10.69 11.21
CA LYS A 124 6.11 -10.97 12.20
C LYS A 124 7.06 -12.10 11.77
N VAL A 125 7.21 -12.32 10.47
CA VAL A 125 8.14 -13.32 9.92
C VAL A 125 9.57 -12.79 9.93
N CYS A 126 9.76 -11.49 9.63
CA CYS A 126 11.07 -10.84 9.62
C CYS A 126 11.05 -9.53 10.39
N VAL A 127 12.23 -9.12 10.87
CA VAL A 127 12.49 -7.82 11.47
C VAL A 127 13.52 -7.11 10.62
N PHE A 128 13.28 -5.85 10.32
CA PHE A 128 14.19 -4.98 9.58
C PHE A 128 14.45 -3.70 10.36
N THR A 129 15.68 -3.23 10.33
CA THR A 129 16.03 -1.89 10.80
C THR A 129 15.60 -0.84 9.77
N ASP A 130 15.41 0.40 10.19
CA ASP A 130 15.04 1.48 9.27
C ASP A 130 16.14 1.70 8.20
N LYS A 131 17.41 1.46 8.55
CA LYS A 131 18.53 1.53 7.62
C LYS A 131 18.43 0.43 6.55
N GLU A 132 18.19 -0.82 6.95
CA GLU A 132 17.99 -1.93 5.99
C GLU A 132 16.84 -1.64 5.04
N ILE A 133 15.71 -1.16 5.53
CA ILE A 133 14.57 -0.78 4.70
C ILE A 133 14.97 0.31 3.68
N SER A 134 15.63 1.37 4.15
CA SER A 134 16.05 2.46 3.26
C SER A 134 17.06 2.01 2.20
N ASP A 135 18.04 1.18 2.57
CA ASP A 135 19.03 0.63 1.65
C ASP A 135 18.35 -0.27 0.61
N MET A 136 17.50 -1.20 1.03
CA MET A 136 16.77 -2.13 0.16
C MET A 136 15.86 -1.41 -0.84
N LEU A 137 15.14 -0.39 -0.41
CA LEU A 137 14.30 0.42 -1.31
C LEU A 137 15.16 1.20 -2.32
N THR A 138 16.27 1.76 -1.90
CA THR A 138 17.19 2.52 -2.76
C THR A 138 17.84 1.60 -3.81
N GLU A 139 18.34 0.45 -3.42
CA GLU A 139 18.98 -0.52 -4.32
C GLU A 139 17.99 -1.07 -5.34
N SER A 140 16.77 -1.41 -4.91
CA SER A 140 15.71 -1.84 -5.81
C SER A 140 15.33 -0.75 -6.81
N PHE A 141 15.20 0.49 -6.34
CA PHE A 141 14.93 1.62 -7.22
C PHE A 141 16.03 1.79 -8.27
N MET A 142 17.28 1.85 -7.85
CA MET A 142 18.42 2.05 -8.75
C MET A 142 18.52 0.95 -9.81
N GLY A 143 18.33 -0.30 -9.41
CA GLY A 143 18.36 -1.44 -10.33
C GLY A 143 17.25 -1.39 -11.37
N ILE A 144 16.01 -1.13 -10.97
CA ILE A 144 14.86 -1.06 -11.88
C ILE A 144 14.94 0.19 -12.77
N PHE A 145 15.28 1.33 -12.18
CA PHE A 145 15.38 2.60 -12.89
C PHE A 145 16.45 2.55 -14.00
N SER A 146 17.61 1.94 -13.76
CA SER A 146 18.65 1.76 -14.77
C SER A 146 18.16 0.98 -15.99
N LYS A 147 17.31 -0.02 -15.78
CA LYS A 147 16.68 -0.83 -16.84
C LYS A 147 15.59 -0.09 -17.62
N ILE A 148 14.89 0.81 -16.98
CA ILE A 148 13.82 1.60 -17.64
C ILE A 148 14.41 2.69 -18.52
N LYS A 149 15.57 3.26 -18.13
CA LYS A 149 16.26 4.28 -18.92
C LYS A 149 17.11 3.73 -20.05
N SER A 150 17.48 2.47 -20.02
CA SER A 150 18.19 1.80 -21.10
C SER A 150 17.28 1.44 -22.27
#